data_7307887c2074a35d0a5b13f92ffbf028
#
_entry.id   7307887c2074a35d0a5b13f92ffbf028
#
_cell.length_a   1.000
_cell.length_b   1.000
_cell.length_c   1.000
_cell.angle_alpha   90.00
_cell.angle_beta   90.00
_cell.angle_gamma   90.00
#
_symmetry.space_group_name_H-M   'P 1'
#
loop_
_entity.id
_entity.type
_entity.pdbx_description
1 polymer ?
#
loop_
_entity_poly.entity_id
_entity_poly.type
_entity_poly.pdbx_seq_one_letter_code
_entity_poly.pdbx_strand_id
1 'polypeptide(L)'
;GFAVNPSDPDEFNVYNDPSWRPLLQLAEERSDLIRMRSAVRSRSWDPYRTLSSEAESDELRDLVQFHRYVEDEWHCTRVTVRAGGRTLTSTTRRNAQVDTVWTTEHLLKSVEDLDAYLQLPAAFFAEQIDVTPLVEEDVRTGDRGIVMVDTEDPLCAAASLFDMGDFLTVAMTEPTRFHRLLEKL
;
A
#
# COMPACT_ATOMS: atom_id res chain seq x y z
N GLY A 1 -2.33 -13.89 0.60
CA GLY A 1 -2.31 -15.34 0.64
C GLY A 1 -0.99 -15.89 0.14
N PHE A 2 -0.56 -17.00 0.69
CA PHE A 2 0.68 -17.71 0.41
C PHE A 2 0.67 -18.31 -1.01
N ALA A 3 0.59 -17.52 -2.05
CA ALA A 3 0.74 -18.04 -3.40
C ALA A 3 2.19 -17.85 -3.82
N VAL A 4 2.91 -18.95 -3.99
CA VAL A 4 4.14 -18.92 -4.77
C VAL A 4 3.75 -18.44 -6.17
N ASN A 5 4.07 -17.21 -6.48
CA ASN A 5 3.93 -16.68 -7.82
C ASN A 5 5.33 -16.67 -8.45
N PRO A 6 5.69 -17.64 -9.30
CA PRO A 6 7.00 -17.65 -9.95
C PRO A 6 7.25 -16.42 -10.84
N SER A 7 6.19 -15.68 -11.14
CA SER A 7 6.24 -14.45 -11.94
C SER A 7 6.23 -13.20 -11.07
N ASP A 8 6.24 -13.34 -9.73
CA ASP A 8 6.33 -12.20 -8.84
C ASP A 8 7.73 -11.57 -8.96
N PRO A 9 7.83 -10.33 -9.42
CA PRO A 9 9.11 -9.66 -9.56
C PRO A 9 9.71 -9.21 -8.22
N ASP A 10 8.98 -9.39 -7.11
CA ASP A 10 9.48 -9.00 -5.79
C ASP A 10 10.57 -9.96 -5.29
N GLU A 11 11.81 -9.50 -5.38
CA GLU A 11 13.00 -10.24 -4.91
C GLU A 11 12.98 -10.52 -3.40
N PHE A 12 12.16 -9.80 -2.63
CA PHE A 12 12.04 -9.97 -1.19
C PHE A 12 10.89 -10.89 -0.78
N ASN A 13 10.14 -11.45 -1.74
CA ASN A 13 9.08 -12.40 -1.42
C ASN A 13 9.69 -13.73 -0.96
N VAL A 14 9.75 -13.92 0.36
CA VAL A 14 10.31 -15.12 0.99
C VAL A 14 9.62 -16.42 0.55
N TYR A 15 8.37 -16.35 0.11
CA TYR A 15 7.62 -17.52 -0.37
C TYR A 15 8.06 -18.00 -1.75
N ASN A 16 8.87 -17.22 -2.47
CA ASN A 16 9.50 -17.64 -3.71
C ASN A 16 10.68 -18.60 -3.47
N ASP A 17 11.22 -18.67 -2.24
CA ASP A 17 12.26 -19.62 -1.88
C ASP A 17 11.72 -21.06 -1.96
N PRO A 18 12.39 -21.97 -2.70
CA PRO A 18 11.96 -23.35 -2.87
C PRO A 18 11.76 -24.13 -1.56
N SER A 19 12.41 -23.74 -0.47
CA SER A 19 12.27 -24.37 0.84
C SER A 19 10.86 -24.28 1.43
N TRP A 20 10.08 -23.27 1.03
CA TRP A 20 8.68 -23.11 1.45
C TRP A 20 7.68 -24.02 0.73
N ARG A 21 8.04 -24.56 -0.44
CA ARG A 21 7.12 -25.35 -1.27
C ARG A 21 6.44 -26.51 -0.54
N PRO A 22 7.15 -27.35 0.24
CA PRO A 22 6.51 -28.45 0.95
C PRO A 22 5.47 -27.99 1.96
N LEU A 23 5.76 -26.87 2.67
CA LEU A 23 4.83 -26.30 3.65
C LEU A 23 3.61 -25.70 2.97
N LEU A 24 3.81 -24.96 1.89
CA LEU A 24 2.72 -24.35 1.12
C LEU A 24 1.82 -25.41 0.49
N GLN A 25 2.40 -26.51 -0.03
CA GLN A 25 1.64 -27.64 -0.56
C GLN A 25 0.84 -28.32 0.56
N LEU A 26 1.43 -28.56 1.72
CA LEU A 26 0.74 -29.16 2.86
C LEU A 26 -0.43 -28.28 3.32
N ALA A 27 -0.24 -26.96 3.39
CA ALA A 27 -1.31 -26.03 3.72
C ALA A 27 -2.44 -26.07 2.68
N GLU A 28 -2.10 -26.11 1.39
CA GLU A 28 -3.08 -26.22 0.29
C GLU A 28 -3.90 -27.51 0.37
N GLU A 29 -3.29 -28.63 0.77
CA GLU A 29 -3.93 -29.96 0.81
C GLU A 29 -4.70 -30.23 2.10
N ARG A 30 -4.35 -29.57 3.21
CA ARG A 30 -4.76 -29.99 4.58
C ARG A 30 -5.43 -28.90 5.41
N SER A 31 -5.60 -27.67 4.87
CA SER A 31 -6.27 -26.61 5.60
C SER A 31 -7.37 -25.96 4.77
N ASP A 32 -8.30 -25.28 5.45
CA ASP A 32 -9.20 -24.34 4.80
C ASP A 32 -8.41 -23.15 4.27
N LEU A 33 -8.72 -22.71 3.07
CA LEU A 33 -7.98 -21.67 2.39
C LEU A 33 -8.62 -20.29 2.63
N ILE A 34 -7.80 -19.32 2.94
CA ILE A 34 -8.18 -17.90 2.88
C ILE A 34 -7.34 -17.27 1.77
N ARG A 35 -8.00 -16.83 0.71
CA ARG A 35 -7.37 -16.18 -0.43
C ARG A 35 -7.73 -14.69 -0.42
N MET A 36 -6.72 -13.85 -0.44
CA MET A 36 -6.93 -12.40 -0.51
C MET A 36 -6.61 -11.91 -1.91
N ARG A 37 -7.49 -11.10 -2.48
CA ARG A 37 -7.32 -10.46 -3.78
C ARG A 37 -7.78 -9.01 -3.71
N SER A 38 -6.97 -8.13 -4.27
CA SER A 38 -7.35 -6.74 -4.41
C SER A 38 -8.34 -6.58 -5.55
N ALA A 39 -9.40 -5.80 -5.33
CA ALA A 39 -10.26 -5.28 -6.38
C ALA A 39 -9.73 -3.95 -6.97
N VAL A 40 -8.71 -3.38 -6.37
CA VAL A 40 -8.09 -2.15 -6.86
C VAL A 40 -7.02 -2.51 -7.88
N ARG A 41 -7.28 -2.16 -9.14
CA ARG A 41 -6.35 -2.39 -10.25
C ARG A 41 -5.19 -1.41 -10.21
N SER A 42 -5.50 -0.13 -9.98
CA SER A 42 -4.49 0.91 -9.83
C SER A 42 -4.97 1.98 -8.87
N ARG A 43 -4.04 2.51 -8.12
CA ARG A 43 -4.16 3.76 -7.36
C ARG A 43 -3.16 4.74 -7.95
N SER A 44 -3.52 5.99 -7.98
CA SER A 44 -2.62 7.04 -8.42
C SER A 44 -1.38 7.16 -7.55
N TRP A 45 -1.49 6.73 -6.30
CA TRP A 45 -0.39 6.67 -5.36
C TRP A 45 -0.64 5.62 -4.27
N ASP A 46 0.38 4.81 -3.99
CA ASP A 46 0.42 3.87 -2.89
C ASP A 46 1.83 3.90 -2.27
N PRO A 47 1.99 4.37 -1.03
CA PRO A 47 3.30 4.48 -0.38
C PRO A 47 3.95 3.12 -0.13
N TYR A 48 3.17 2.03 -0.13
CA TYR A 48 3.64 0.68 0.14
C TYR A 48 3.86 -0.16 -1.14
N ARG A 49 3.35 0.29 -2.28
CA ARG A 49 3.60 -0.37 -3.57
C ARG A 49 4.97 0.00 -4.11
N THR A 50 5.92 -0.83 -3.83
CA THR A 50 7.32 -0.67 -4.25
C THR A 50 7.58 -0.88 -5.74
N LEU A 51 6.63 -1.40 -6.51
CA LEU A 51 6.95 -1.98 -7.82
C LEU A 51 6.19 -1.45 -9.04
N SER A 52 5.14 -0.64 -8.92
CA SER A 52 4.34 -0.35 -10.13
C SER A 52 3.73 1.05 -10.26
N SER A 53 4.06 2.00 -9.41
CA SER A 53 3.43 3.30 -9.51
C SER A 53 4.23 4.30 -10.34
N GLU A 54 4.25 4.10 -11.64
CA GLU A 54 4.29 5.26 -12.52
C GLU A 54 2.90 5.88 -12.46
N ALA A 55 2.80 7.15 -12.08
CA ALA A 55 1.54 7.87 -12.13
C ALA A 55 0.95 7.74 -13.54
N GLU A 56 -0.23 7.13 -13.65
CA GLU A 56 -0.81 6.76 -14.95
C GLU A 56 -1.25 7.98 -15.78
N SER A 57 -1.41 9.16 -15.14
CA SER A 57 -1.73 10.40 -15.85
C SER A 57 -0.60 11.42 -15.76
N ASP A 58 -0.40 12.20 -16.82
CA ASP A 58 0.60 13.26 -16.86
C ASP A 58 0.38 14.30 -15.73
N GLU A 59 -0.87 14.58 -15.37
CA GLU A 59 -1.22 15.51 -14.28
C GLU A 59 -0.72 15.03 -12.92
N LEU A 60 -0.68 13.73 -12.68
CA LEU A 60 -0.23 13.15 -11.41
C LEU A 60 1.29 12.97 -11.36
N ARG A 61 1.96 12.81 -12.50
CA ARG A 61 3.43 12.74 -12.58
C ARG A 61 4.12 13.99 -12.04
N ASP A 62 3.50 15.15 -12.22
CA ASP A 62 4.02 16.41 -11.69
C ASP A 62 3.81 16.54 -10.16
N LEU A 63 2.82 15.83 -9.62
CA LEU A 63 2.49 15.87 -8.20
C LEU A 63 3.30 14.86 -7.38
N VAL A 64 3.63 13.68 -7.94
CA VAL A 64 4.26 12.59 -7.21
C VAL A 64 5.56 12.18 -7.88
N GLN A 65 6.62 12.10 -7.10
CA GLN A 65 7.94 11.65 -7.55
C GLN A 65 8.45 10.54 -6.64
N PHE A 66 9.00 9.49 -7.26
CA PHE A 66 9.61 8.37 -6.56
C PHE A 66 11.13 8.40 -6.76
N HIS A 67 11.86 8.29 -5.67
CA HIS A 67 13.30 8.14 -5.67
C HIS A 67 13.69 6.87 -4.96
N ARG A 68 14.26 5.89 -5.70
CA ARG A 68 14.73 4.63 -5.15
C ARG A 68 16.25 4.66 -5.04
N TYR A 69 16.75 4.22 -3.90
CA TYR A 69 18.20 4.18 -3.63
C TYR A 69 18.52 3.06 -2.65
N VAL A 70 19.78 2.69 -2.61
CA VAL A 70 20.29 1.72 -1.63
C VAL A 70 21.20 2.47 -0.66
N GLU A 71 20.96 2.28 0.63
CA GLU A 71 21.77 2.80 1.70
C GLU A 71 22.18 1.62 2.59
N ASP A 72 23.47 1.33 2.63
CA ASP A 72 24.00 0.10 3.20
C ASP A 72 23.33 -1.15 2.57
N GLU A 73 22.62 -1.95 3.37
CA GLU A 73 21.85 -3.13 2.91
C GLU A 73 20.35 -2.84 2.73
N TRP A 74 19.92 -1.57 2.88
CA TRP A 74 18.52 -1.19 2.82
C TRP A 74 18.16 -0.66 1.43
N HIS A 75 17.13 -1.25 0.84
CA HIS A 75 16.45 -0.71 -0.32
C HIS A 75 15.43 0.32 0.14
N CYS A 76 15.72 1.56 -0.16
CA CYS A 76 14.92 2.71 0.27
C CYS A 76 14.09 3.26 -0.88
N THR A 77 12.86 3.67 -0.58
CA THR A 77 12.01 4.41 -1.50
C THR A 77 11.56 5.69 -0.82
N ARG A 78 11.93 6.82 -1.42
CA ARG A 78 11.44 8.13 -1.03
C ARG A 78 10.36 8.58 -2.00
N VAL A 79 9.21 8.93 -1.44
CA VAL A 79 8.10 9.53 -2.18
C VAL A 79 8.05 11.02 -1.85
N THR A 80 7.86 11.84 -2.87
CA THR A 80 7.66 13.27 -2.74
C THR A 80 6.33 13.64 -3.37
N VAL A 81 5.47 14.31 -2.62
CA VAL A 81 4.15 14.78 -3.06
C VAL A 81 4.09 16.31 -2.98
N ARG A 82 3.77 16.96 -4.08
CA ARG A 82 3.55 18.41 -4.14
C ARG A 82 2.07 18.71 -3.92
N ALA A 83 1.74 19.36 -2.82
CA ALA A 83 0.36 19.62 -2.43
C ALA A 83 0.24 20.99 -1.75
N GLY A 84 -0.74 21.81 -2.10
CA GLY A 84 -1.06 23.06 -1.41
C GLY A 84 0.11 24.02 -1.24
N GLY A 85 1.05 24.06 -2.20
CA GLY A 85 2.27 24.87 -2.11
C GLY A 85 3.37 24.28 -1.21
N ARG A 86 3.15 23.07 -0.64
CA ARG A 86 4.12 22.34 0.18
C ARG A 86 4.70 21.14 -0.57
N THR A 87 5.84 20.68 -0.08
CA THR A 87 6.46 19.43 -0.51
C THR A 87 6.40 18.45 0.66
N LEU A 88 5.59 17.43 0.52
CA LEU A 88 5.43 16.34 1.50
C LEU A 88 6.35 15.20 1.11
N THR A 89 6.99 14.58 2.08
CA THR A 89 7.90 13.45 1.84
C THR A 89 7.59 12.27 2.74
N SER A 90 7.74 11.07 2.19
CA SER A 90 7.67 9.81 2.93
C SER A 90 8.85 8.95 2.53
N THR A 91 9.38 8.17 3.45
CA THR A 91 10.48 7.25 3.17
C THR A 91 10.19 5.89 3.77
N THR A 92 10.28 4.87 2.94
CA THR A 92 10.18 3.47 3.35
C THR A 92 11.50 2.77 3.07
N ARG A 93 11.79 1.70 3.83
CA ARG A 93 12.94 0.83 3.60
C ARG A 93 12.61 -0.63 3.84
N ARG A 94 13.31 -1.51 3.13
CA ARG A 94 13.27 -2.97 3.32
C ARG A 94 14.63 -3.60 2.98
N ASN A 95 14.87 -4.81 3.46
CA ASN A 95 16.06 -5.58 3.09
C ASN A 95 15.72 -7.07 2.90
N ALA A 96 16.67 -7.84 2.37
CA ALA A 96 16.48 -9.25 2.06
C ALA A 96 16.31 -10.15 3.31
N GLN A 97 16.63 -9.68 4.51
CA GLN A 97 16.54 -10.45 5.74
C GLN A 97 15.17 -10.35 6.39
N VAL A 98 14.41 -9.30 6.07
CA VAL A 98 13.12 -9.00 6.68
C VAL A 98 12.15 -8.59 5.60
N ASP A 99 11.11 -9.42 5.37
CA ASP A 99 10.05 -9.15 4.40
C ASP A 99 9.05 -8.08 4.91
N THR A 100 9.52 -7.13 5.66
CA THR A 100 8.71 -6.03 6.20
C THR A 100 9.17 -4.72 5.59
N VAL A 101 8.22 -3.96 5.08
CA VAL A 101 8.46 -2.57 4.67
C VAL A 101 8.34 -1.68 5.89
N TRP A 102 9.43 -1.00 6.24
CA TRP A 102 9.47 -0.07 7.36
C TRP A 102 9.29 1.35 6.87
N THR A 103 8.32 2.07 7.41
CA THR A 103 8.20 3.51 7.21
C THR A 103 9.10 4.23 8.20
N THR A 104 10.10 4.94 7.70
CA THR A 104 11.06 5.71 8.51
C THR A 104 10.74 7.19 8.54
N GLU A 105 9.93 7.66 7.58
CA GLU A 105 9.43 9.02 7.48
C GLU A 105 8.00 8.96 6.94
N HIS A 106 7.02 9.42 7.71
CA HIS A 106 5.62 9.49 7.28
C HIS A 106 5.35 10.75 6.45
N LEU A 107 4.33 10.68 5.60
CA LEU A 107 4.02 11.75 4.65
C LEU A 107 3.54 13.03 5.35
N LEU A 108 2.69 12.90 6.35
CA LEU A 108 2.09 14.00 7.09
C LEU A 108 2.72 14.10 8.49
N LYS A 109 3.30 15.25 8.79
CA LYS A 109 4.06 15.51 10.03
C LYS A 109 3.47 16.68 10.83
N SER A 110 2.47 17.34 10.26
CA SER A 110 1.80 18.49 10.89
C SER A 110 0.39 18.68 10.36
N VAL A 111 -0.39 19.52 11.03
CA VAL A 111 -1.74 19.91 10.57
C VAL A 111 -1.67 20.67 9.23
N GLU A 112 -0.63 21.45 9.01
CA GLU A 112 -0.41 22.17 7.75
C GLU A 112 -0.11 21.21 6.60
N ASP A 113 0.57 20.07 6.85
CA ASP A 113 0.77 19.01 5.85
C ASP A 113 -0.57 18.36 5.51
N LEU A 114 -1.41 18.11 6.50
CA LEU A 114 -2.76 17.59 6.29
C LEU A 114 -3.60 18.59 5.48
N ASP A 115 -3.58 19.87 5.80
CA ASP A 115 -4.30 20.90 5.04
C ASP A 115 -3.83 20.95 3.58
N ALA A 116 -2.54 20.79 3.33
CA ALA A 116 -1.98 20.73 1.99
C ALA A 116 -2.42 19.43 1.26
N TYR A 117 -2.35 18.28 1.93
CA TYR A 117 -2.78 16.99 1.38
C TYR A 117 -4.26 16.99 0.99
N LEU A 118 -5.12 17.60 1.82
CA LEU A 118 -6.54 17.76 1.54
C LEU A 118 -6.85 18.63 0.30
N GLN A 119 -5.89 19.40 -0.21
CA GLN A 119 -6.02 20.20 -1.44
C GLN A 119 -5.66 19.40 -2.70
N LEU A 120 -5.15 18.19 -2.59
CA LEU A 120 -4.88 17.33 -3.74
C LEU A 120 -6.15 17.11 -4.56
N PRO A 121 -6.04 17.06 -5.89
CA PRO A 121 -7.18 16.88 -6.78
C PRO A 121 -7.85 15.51 -6.56
N ALA A 122 -9.14 15.41 -6.88
CA ALA A 122 -9.88 14.14 -6.74
C ALA A 122 -9.24 12.98 -7.54
N ALA A 123 -8.61 13.28 -8.68
CA ALA A 123 -7.89 12.30 -9.48
C ALA A 123 -6.75 11.61 -8.72
N PHE A 124 -6.16 12.28 -7.72
CA PHE A 124 -5.11 11.69 -6.88
C PHE A 124 -5.63 10.53 -6.01
N PHE A 125 -6.90 10.60 -5.60
CA PHE A 125 -7.58 9.60 -4.77
C PHE A 125 -8.38 8.59 -5.59
N ALA A 126 -8.44 8.77 -6.92
CA ALA A 126 -9.21 7.90 -7.78
C ALA A 126 -8.60 6.49 -7.85
N GLU A 127 -9.47 5.49 -7.76
CA GLU A 127 -9.12 4.08 -7.89
C GLU A 127 -9.81 3.49 -9.11
N GLN A 128 -9.10 2.63 -9.82
CA GLN A 128 -9.72 1.79 -10.86
C GLN A 128 -10.07 0.44 -10.23
N ILE A 129 -11.35 0.11 -10.24
CA ILE A 129 -11.86 -1.13 -9.67
C ILE A 129 -12.00 -2.19 -10.76
N ASP A 130 -11.43 -3.37 -10.49
CA ASP A 130 -11.57 -4.58 -11.30
C ASP A 130 -11.79 -5.78 -10.38
N VAL A 131 -13.00 -6.32 -10.39
CA VAL A 131 -13.37 -7.46 -9.55
C VAL A 131 -13.03 -8.81 -10.18
N THR A 132 -12.54 -8.83 -11.42
CA THR A 132 -12.21 -10.06 -12.13
C THR A 132 -11.28 -10.98 -11.35
N PRO A 133 -10.17 -10.49 -10.73
CA PRO A 133 -9.29 -11.33 -9.92
C PRO A 133 -9.97 -11.99 -8.71
N LEU A 134 -10.97 -11.33 -8.13
CA LEU A 134 -11.76 -11.90 -7.03
C LEU A 134 -12.63 -13.06 -7.52
N VAL A 135 -13.35 -12.84 -8.61
CA VAL A 135 -14.24 -13.86 -9.20
C VAL A 135 -13.45 -15.09 -9.67
N GLU A 136 -12.32 -14.87 -10.33
CA GLU A 136 -11.45 -15.96 -10.79
C GLU A 136 -10.89 -16.79 -9.62
N GLU A 137 -10.50 -16.10 -8.53
CA GLU A 137 -9.99 -16.78 -7.36
C GLU A 137 -11.09 -17.52 -6.61
N ASP A 138 -12.31 -16.98 -6.56
CA ASP A 138 -13.46 -17.65 -5.94
C ASP A 138 -13.77 -18.97 -6.65
N VAL A 139 -13.82 -18.96 -7.99
CA VAL A 139 -14.00 -20.16 -8.80
C VAL A 139 -12.87 -21.17 -8.57
N ARG A 140 -11.62 -20.72 -8.43
CA ARG A 140 -10.46 -21.60 -8.19
C ARG A 140 -10.49 -22.18 -6.78
N THR A 141 -10.87 -21.41 -5.78
CA THR A 141 -10.93 -21.83 -4.38
C THR A 141 -12.07 -22.82 -4.15
N GLY A 142 -13.25 -22.57 -4.74
CA GLY A 142 -14.44 -23.42 -4.62
C GLY A 142 -14.77 -23.72 -3.15
N ASP A 143 -15.16 -24.94 -2.86
CA ASP A 143 -15.55 -25.38 -1.50
C ASP A 143 -14.36 -25.54 -0.52
N ARG A 144 -13.13 -25.28 -0.97
CA ARG A 144 -11.92 -25.43 -0.13
C ARG A 144 -11.61 -24.23 0.75
N GLY A 145 -12.36 -23.14 0.64
CA GLY A 145 -12.07 -21.94 1.42
C GLY A 145 -12.92 -20.74 1.05
N ILE A 146 -12.43 -19.57 1.40
CA ILE A 146 -13.09 -18.28 1.13
C ILE A 146 -12.14 -17.34 0.42
N VAL A 147 -12.71 -16.46 -0.41
CA VAL A 147 -11.99 -15.33 -1.00
C VAL A 147 -12.39 -14.05 -0.25
N MET A 148 -11.40 -13.31 0.18
CA MET A 148 -11.57 -12.03 0.86
C MET A 148 -11.04 -10.89 -0.01
N VAL A 149 -11.71 -9.75 0.06
CA VAL A 149 -11.21 -8.53 -0.55
C VAL A 149 -10.00 -8.03 0.24
N ASP A 150 -8.88 -7.86 -0.48
CA ASP A 150 -7.66 -7.26 0.05
C ASP A 150 -7.70 -5.77 -0.27
N THR A 151 -8.31 -5.02 0.61
CA THR A 151 -8.37 -3.56 0.52
C THR A 151 -8.15 -2.95 1.89
N GLU A 152 -7.53 -1.80 1.88
CA GLU A 152 -7.32 -0.99 3.07
C GLU A 152 -8.60 -0.18 3.35
N ASP A 153 -9.03 -0.13 4.62
CA ASP A 153 -10.10 0.78 5.01
C ASP A 153 -9.57 2.22 5.17
N PRO A 154 -10.45 3.24 5.08
CA PRO A 154 -10.01 4.63 5.17
C PRO A 154 -9.27 4.98 6.47
N LEU A 155 -9.56 4.30 7.58
CA LEU A 155 -8.89 4.55 8.84
C LEU A 155 -7.45 4.04 8.83
N CYS A 156 -7.24 2.84 8.31
CA CYS A 156 -5.90 2.27 8.11
C CYS A 156 -5.09 3.11 7.11
N ALA A 157 -5.72 3.52 6.00
CA ALA A 157 -5.10 4.39 5.01
C ALA A 157 -4.69 5.74 5.64
N ALA A 158 -5.55 6.36 6.45
CA ALA A 158 -5.21 7.57 7.17
C ALA A 158 -4.06 7.37 8.17
N ALA A 159 -4.10 6.27 8.94
CA ALA A 159 -3.05 5.97 9.92
C ALA A 159 -1.68 5.79 9.27
N SER A 160 -1.62 5.25 8.04
CA SER A 160 -0.37 5.05 7.31
C SER A 160 0.33 6.35 6.90
N LEU A 161 -0.42 7.45 6.82
CA LEU A 161 0.12 8.76 6.42
C LEU A 161 0.90 9.47 7.53
N PHE A 162 0.70 9.10 8.79
CA PHE A 162 1.28 9.75 9.96
C PHE A 162 2.13 8.80 10.79
N ASP A 163 3.00 9.36 11.62
CA ASP A 163 3.44 8.64 12.82
C ASP A 163 2.25 8.39 13.75
N MET A 164 2.27 7.29 14.50
CA MET A 164 1.14 6.90 15.35
C MET A 164 0.77 7.97 16.39
N GLY A 165 1.75 8.67 16.96
CA GLY A 165 1.50 9.75 17.91
C GLY A 165 0.82 10.95 17.25
N ASP A 166 1.26 11.33 16.07
CA ASP A 166 0.68 12.43 15.29
C ASP A 166 -0.72 12.06 14.79
N PHE A 167 -0.92 10.81 14.33
CA PHE A 167 -2.22 10.29 13.93
C PHE A 167 -3.26 10.43 15.03
N LEU A 168 -2.96 9.95 16.23
CA LEU A 168 -3.86 10.03 17.39
C LEU A 168 -4.13 11.48 17.78
N THR A 169 -3.08 12.31 17.77
CA THR A 169 -3.20 13.73 18.09
C THR A 169 -4.16 14.42 17.14
N VAL A 170 -3.94 14.26 15.83
CA VAL A 170 -4.80 14.86 14.78
C VAL A 170 -6.23 14.35 14.87
N ALA A 171 -6.43 13.04 15.05
CA ALA A 171 -7.76 12.45 15.19
C ALA A 171 -8.56 13.04 16.35
N MET A 172 -7.89 13.36 17.48
CA MET A 172 -8.52 13.87 18.68
C MET A 172 -8.66 15.39 18.70
N THR A 173 -7.70 16.12 18.17
CA THR A 173 -7.67 17.60 18.25
C THR A 173 -8.20 18.30 17.02
N GLU A 174 -8.22 17.64 15.86
CA GLU A 174 -8.62 18.18 14.57
C GLU A 174 -9.74 17.35 13.90
N PRO A 175 -10.85 17.04 14.59
CA PRO A 175 -11.84 16.07 14.13
C PRO A 175 -12.45 16.43 12.77
N THR A 176 -12.64 17.73 12.47
CA THR A 176 -13.20 18.17 11.20
C THR A 176 -12.24 17.87 10.02
N ARG A 177 -10.94 18.11 10.20
CA ARG A 177 -9.92 17.79 9.20
C ARG A 177 -9.78 16.29 9.04
N PHE A 178 -9.81 15.57 10.14
CA PHE A 178 -9.70 14.12 10.16
C PHE A 178 -10.87 13.45 9.42
N HIS A 179 -12.11 13.88 9.63
CA HIS A 179 -13.25 13.39 8.87
C HIS A 179 -13.11 13.66 7.37
N ARG A 180 -12.68 14.86 6.99
CA ARG A 180 -12.42 15.18 5.58
C ARG A 180 -11.32 14.31 4.95
N LEU A 181 -10.34 13.89 5.75
CA LEU A 181 -9.32 12.93 5.29
C LEU A 181 -9.95 11.58 5.01
N LEU A 182 -10.74 11.03 5.95
CA LEU A 182 -11.42 9.75 5.78
C LEU A 182 -12.40 9.75 4.60
N GLU A 183 -13.06 10.88 4.31
CA GLU A 183 -13.95 11.03 3.14
C GLU A 183 -13.21 11.04 1.81
N LYS A 184 -11.93 11.36 1.81
CA LYS A 184 -11.08 11.38 0.60
C LYS A 184 -10.42 10.03 0.31
N LEU A 185 -10.21 9.21 1.35
CA LEU A 185 -9.58 7.90 1.29
C LEU A 185 -10.62 6.78 1.12
#